data_aa69c6c7bbb105e61d4793e815992e9c
#
_entry.id   aa69c6c7bbb105e61d4793e815992e9c
#
_cell.length_a   1.000
_cell.length_b   1.000
_cell.length_c   1.000
_cell.angle_alpha   90.00
_cell.angle_beta   90.00
_cell.angle_gamma   90.00
#
_symmetry.space_group_name_H-M   'P 1'
#
loop_
_entity.id
_entity.type
_entity.pdbx_description
1 polymer ?
#
loop_
_entity_poly.entity_id
_entity_poly.type
_entity_poly.pdbx_seq_one_letter_code
_entity_poly.pdbx_strand_id
1 'polypeptide(L)'
;VIPGDSVVIAGAGLVGLMAALFAMIKGAAKVMVVDRHPDRLALAEQIGAIAIDDSKVDPVQTVLDETMGLGADRGCECVGYQAHDPQGNEDTAATLNMLINAVRFTGRIGTVGVFVPQGPGSKDDLRQAGKGGHRLRHALVHGSDHG
;
A
#
# COMPACT_ATOMS: atom_id res chain seq x y z
N VAL A 1 -4.67 2.76 -13.24
CA VAL A 1 -5.65 3.78 -12.83
C VAL A 1 -6.36 4.33 -14.05
N ILE A 2 -7.67 4.33 -14.00
CA ILE A 2 -8.52 4.98 -15.00
C ILE A 2 -9.35 6.07 -14.33
N PRO A 3 -9.91 7.04 -15.08
CA PRO A 3 -10.76 8.07 -14.50
C PRO A 3 -11.91 7.49 -13.69
N GLY A 4 -12.14 8.05 -12.51
CA GLY A 4 -13.18 7.61 -11.57
C GLY A 4 -12.74 6.53 -10.59
N ASP A 5 -11.55 5.96 -10.71
CA ASP A 5 -11.04 4.96 -9.75
C ASP A 5 -10.79 5.57 -8.38
N SER A 6 -10.98 4.75 -7.34
CA SER A 6 -10.44 4.99 -6.00
C SER A 6 -9.11 4.26 -5.85
N VAL A 7 -8.12 4.94 -5.27
CA VAL A 7 -6.76 4.43 -5.15
C VAL A 7 -6.31 4.51 -3.70
N VAL A 8 -5.75 3.44 -3.18
CA VAL A 8 -5.11 3.42 -1.86
C VAL A 8 -3.60 3.20 -2.04
N ILE A 9 -2.81 4.06 -1.43
CA ILE A 9 -1.35 4.03 -1.51
C ILE A 9 -0.80 3.79 -0.10
N ALA A 10 0.00 2.77 0.05
CA ALA A 10 0.71 2.49 1.28
C ALA A 10 2.10 3.12 1.23
N GLY A 11 2.31 4.09 2.10
CA GLY A 11 3.55 4.86 2.20
C GLY A 11 3.41 6.28 1.63
N ALA A 12 3.72 7.26 2.45
CA ALA A 12 3.69 8.69 2.11
C ALA A 12 5.08 9.30 1.94
N GLY A 13 6.07 8.48 1.64
CA GLY A 13 7.39 8.95 1.23
C GLY A 13 7.35 9.57 -0.18
N LEU A 14 8.50 9.92 -0.72
CA LEU A 14 8.58 10.57 -2.03
C LEU A 14 7.87 9.77 -3.13
N VAL A 15 8.12 8.46 -3.18
CA VAL A 15 7.52 7.58 -4.20
C VAL A 15 5.99 7.51 -4.02
N GLY A 16 5.51 7.35 -2.78
CA GLY A 16 4.08 7.31 -2.50
C GLY A 16 3.36 8.60 -2.83
N LEU A 17 3.95 9.75 -2.51
CA LEU A 17 3.37 11.05 -2.85
C LEU A 17 3.35 11.28 -4.37
N MET A 18 4.38 10.85 -5.09
CA MET A 18 4.39 10.90 -6.55
C MET A 18 3.33 9.97 -7.16
N ALA A 19 3.17 8.77 -6.61
CA ALA A 19 2.11 7.86 -7.03
C ALA A 19 0.72 8.50 -6.83
N ALA A 20 0.51 9.19 -5.72
CA ALA A 20 -0.73 9.91 -5.44
C ALA A 20 -0.99 11.02 -6.47
N LEU A 21 0.02 11.82 -6.78
CA LEU A 21 -0.08 12.87 -7.81
C LEU A 21 -0.41 12.29 -9.18
N PHE A 22 0.26 11.23 -9.59
CA PHE A 22 -0.03 10.59 -10.88
C PHE A 22 -1.44 9.98 -10.93
N ALA A 23 -1.91 9.41 -9.82
CA ALA A 23 -3.29 8.92 -9.74
C ALA A 23 -4.29 10.06 -9.95
N MET A 24 -4.04 11.22 -9.34
CA MET A 24 -4.88 12.41 -9.51
C MET A 24 -4.85 12.92 -10.95
N ILE A 25 -3.67 12.99 -11.57
CA ILE A 25 -3.50 13.41 -12.97
C ILE A 25 -4.26 12.49 -13.91
N LYS A 26 -4.29 11.20 -13.62
CA LYS A 26 -5.06 10.22 -14.40
C LYS A 26 -6.57 10.26 -14.14
N GLY A 27 -7.02 11.09 -13.24
CA GLY A 27 -8.44 11.30 -12.99
C GLY A 27 -9.03 10.42 -11.90
N ALA A 28 -8.23 9.90 -10.97
CA ALA A 28 -8.76 9.17 -9.83
C ALA A 28 -9.78 10.03 -9.07
N ALA A 29 -10.92 9.44 -8.75
CA ALA A 29 -11.97 10.13 -8.02
C ALA A 29 -11.60 10.31 -6.54
N LYS A 30 -10.83 9.38 -5.99
CA LYS A 30 -10.41 9.39 -4.59
C LYS A 30 -9.02 8.77 -4.46
N VAL A 31 -8.11 9.47 -3.80
CA VAL A 31 -6.76 8.98 -3.52
C VAL A 31 -6.54 8.99 -2.02
N MET A 32 -6.25 7.83 -1.46
CA MET A 32 -6.03 7.62 -0.03
C MET A 32 -4.58 7.21 0.18
N VAL A 33 -3.90 7.84 1.12
CA VAL A 33 -2.48 7.55 1.43
C VAL A 33 -2.36 7.12 2.88
N VAL A 34 -1.80 5.94 3.10
CA VAL A 34 -1.63 5.34 4.42
C VAL A 34 -0.17 5.48 4.86
N ASP A 35 0.06 6.09 6.00
CA ASP A 35 1.36 6.21 6.65
C ASP A 35 1.15 6.43 8.15
N ARG A 36 2.20 6.57 8.91
CA ARG A 36 2.15 6.93 10.34
C ARG A 36 2.96 8.17 10.70
N HIS A 37 3.72 8.72 9.77
CA HIS A 37 4.50 9.93 10.00
C HIS A 37 3.65 11.18 9.77
N PRO A 38 3.43 12.03 10.81
CA PRO A 38 2.55 13.19 10.69
C PRO A 38 2.95 14.17 9.59
N ASP A 39 4.24 14.41 9.43
CA ASP A 39 4.74 15.34 8.40
C ASP A 39 4.46 14.85 6.99
N ARG A 40 4.60 13.55 6.75
CA ARG A 40 4.30 12.92 5.46
C ARG A 40 2.80 12.94 5.17
N LEU A 41 1.99 12.66 6.18
CA LEU A 41 0.53 12.72 6.06
C LEU A 41 0.06 14.15 5.77
N ALA A 42 0.67 15.15 6.38
CA ALA A 42 0.38 16.55 6.09
C ALA A 42 0.68 16.91 4.62
N LEU A 43 1.77 16.41 4.07
CA LEU A 43 2.09 16.59 2.65
C LEU A 43 1.06 15.90 1.74
N ALA A 44 0.62 14.70 2.11
CA ALA A 44 -0.43 14.00 1.38
C ALA A 44 -1.72 14.81 1.32
N GLU A 45 -2.12 15.41 2.43
CA GLU A 45 -3.29 16.29 2.47
C GLU A 45 -3.11 17.55 1.61
N GLN A 46 -1.92 18.14 1.61
CA GLN A 46 -1.62 19.32 0.80
C GLN A 46 -1.78 19.09 -0.69
N ILE A 47 -1.46 17.88 -1.18
CA ILE A 47 -1.65 17.54 -2.58
C ILE A 47 -3.08 17.11 -2.92
N GLY A 48 -3.96 17.02 -1.94
CA GLY A 48 -5.37 16.68 -2.13
C GLY A 48 -5.74 15.23 -1.84
N ALA A 49 -4.83 14.43 -1.29
CA ALA A 49 -5.12 13.06 -0.89
C ALA A 49 -5.79 12.99 0.49
N ILE A 50 -6.49 11.91 0.74
CA ILE A 50 -7.00 11.57 2.06
C ILE A 50 -5.87 10.87 2.82
N ALA A 51 -5.42 11.49 3.91
CA ALA A 51 -4.37 10.92 4.76
C ALA A 51 -4.98 9.97 5.79
N ILE A 52 -4.40 8.77 5.88
CA ILE A 52 -4.82 7.75 6.84
C ILE A 52 -3.62 7.40 7.72
N ASP A 53 -3.73 7.69 9.01
CA ASP A 53 -2.71 7.36 10.00
C ASP A 53 -2.98 5.97 10.58
N ASP A 54 -2.20 4.98 10.17
CA ASP A 54 -2.38 3.58 10.57
C ASP A 54 -1.97 3.30 12.02
N SER A 55 -1.35 4.26 12.70
CA SER A 55 -1.09 4.19 14.13
C SER A 55 -2.29 4.60 14.99
N LYS A 56 -3.28 5.24 14.41
CA LYS A 56 -4.46 5.77 15.10
C LYS A 56 -5.76 5.07 14.71
N VAL A 57 -5.86 4.62 13.46
CA VAL A 57 -7.07 3.98 12.92
C VAL A 57 -6.71 2.71 12.16
N ASP A 58 -7.69 1.83 11.97
CA ASP A 58 -7.54 0.68 11.09
C ASP A 58 -7.61 1.16 9.63
N PRO A 59 -6.52 1.06 8.87
CA PRO A 59 -6.50 1.57 7.50
C PRO A 59 -7.47 0.81 6.58
N VAL A 60 -7.65 -0.49 6.76
CA VAL A 60 -8.58 -1.28 5.96
C VAL A 60 -10.01 -0.80 6.18
N GLN A 61 -10.42 -0.65 7.43
CA GLN A 61 -11.77 -0.16 7.74
C GLN A 61 -11.99 1.25 7.21
N THR A 62 -10.99 2.12 7.31
CA THR A 62 -11.08 3.49 6.80
C THR A 62 -11.25 3.50 5.27
N VAL A 63 -10.50 2.68 4.54
CA VAL A 63 -10.66 2.55 3.09
C VAL A 63 -12.05 2.01 2.73
N LEU A 64 -12.52 1.02 3.46
CA LEU A 64 -13.88 0.48 3.25
C LEU A 64 -14.95 1.55 3.48
N ASP A 65 -14.83 2.34 4.55
CA ASP A 65 -15.75 3.44 4.84
C ASP A 65 -15.75 4.50 3.74
N GLU A 66 -14.58 4.82 3.19
CA GLU A 66 -14.43 5.80 2.10
C GLU A 66 -14.91 5.27 0.73
N THR A 67 -15.10 3.98 0.60
CA THR A 67 -15.50 3.32 -0.65
C THR A 67 -16.85 2.59 -0.53
N MET A 68 -17.69 2.97 0.41
CA MET A 68 -19.01 2.37 0.65
C MET A 68 -18.95 0.85 0.88
N GLY A 69 -17.93 0.37 1.53
CA GLY A 69 -17.72 -1.04 1.84
C GLY A 69 -17.17 -1.90 0.70
N LEU A 70 -16.92 -1.31 -0.47
CA LEU A 70 -16.48 -2.07 -1.64
C LEU A 70 -14.97 -2.32 -1.67
N GLY A 71 -14.19 -1.44 -1.07
CA GLY A 71 -12.74 -1.40 -1.19
C GLY A 71 -12.27 -0.52 -2.36
N ALA A 72 -10.99 -0.17 -2.36
CA ALA A 72 -10.40 0.64 -3.41
C ALA A 72 -10.28 -0.13 -4.74
N ASP A 73 -10.40 0.57 -5.84
CA ASP A 73 -10.23 -0.02 -7.18
C ASP A 73 -8.79 -0.44 -7.47
N ARG A 74 -7.84 0.34 -6.96
CA ARG A 74 -6.41 0.11 -7.16
C ARG A 74 -5.65 0.31 -5.85
N GLY A 75 -4.57 -0.43 -5.68
CA GLY A 75 -3.64 -0.27 -4.58
C GLY A 75 -2.21 -0.12 -5.09
N CYS A 76 -1.38 0.61 -4.35
CA CYS A 76 0.03 0.76 -4.64
C CYS A 76 0.85 0.62 -3.37
N GLU A 77 1.81 -0.28 -3.37
CA GLU A 77 2.73 -0.49 -2.26
C GLU A 77 4.02 0.30 -2.51
N CYS A 78 4.31 1.27 -1.65
CA CYS A 78 5.46 2.17 -1.79
C CYS A 78 6.36 2.19 -0.54
N VAL A 79 6.14 1.30 0.41
CA VAL A 79 6.92 1.25 1.66
C VAL A 79 8.13 0.33 1.55
N GLY A 80 7.95 -0.82 0.92
CA GLY A 80 9.02 -1.81 0.81
C GLY A 80 9.41 -2.42 2.16
N TYR A 81 10.72 -2.52 2.40
CA TYR A 81 11.26 -3.12 3.62
C TYR A 81 11.07 -2.29 4.89
N GLN A 82 10.64 -1.05 4.78
CA GLN A 82 10.35 -0.19 5.94
C GLN A 82 8.92 -0.33 6.46
N ALA A 83 8.17 -1.28 5.95
CA ALA A 83 6.82 -1.55 6.43
C ALA A 83 6.82 -2.05 7.88
N HIS A 84 5.80 -1.65 8.63
CA HIS A 84 5.62 -2.04 10.02
C HIS A 84 4.25 -2.66 10.24
N ASP A 85 4.15 -3.57 11.22
CA ASP A 85 2.87 -4.07 11.70
C ASP A 85 2.14 -3.01 12.55
N PRO A 86 0.87 -3.24 12.98
CA PRO A 86 0.12 -2.28 13.80
C PRO A 86 0.81 -1.96 15.13
N GLN A 87 1.67 -2.84 15.64
CA GLN A 87 2.44 -2.63 16.87
C GLN A 87 3.75 -1.87 16.64
N GLY A 88 4.08 -1.53 15.39
CA GLY A 88 5.29 -0.78 15.04
C GLY A 88 6.53 -1.63 14.77
N ASN A 89 6.41 -2.96 14.78
CA ASN A 89 7.50 -3.86 14.41
C ASN A 89 7.66 -3.95 12.89
N GLU A 90 8.89 -4.12 12.44
CA GLU A 90 9.16 -4.29 11.01
C GLU A 90 8.51 -5.56 10.48
N ASP A 91 7.60 -5.40 9.49
CA ASP A 91 6.96 -6.51 8.82
C ASP A 91 6.72 -6.16 7.36
N THR A 92 7.54 -6.72 6.47
CA THR A 92 7.47 -6.48 5.03
C THR A 92 6.18 -7.00 4.39
N ALA A 93 5.48 -7.94 5.04
CA ALA A 93 4.22 -8.48 4.56
C ALA A 93 3.01 -7.69 5.05
N ALA A 94 3.13 -6.91 6.15
CA ALA A 94 2.01 -6.22 6.77
C ALA A 94 1.34 -5.21 5.81
N THR A 95 2.14 -4.42 5.12
CA THR A 95 1.65 -3.43 4.17
C THR A 95 0.92 -4.07 2.99
N LEU A 96 1.46 -5.14 2.43
CA LEU A 96 0.82 -5.84 1.33
C LEU A 96 -0.46 -6.54 1.77
N ASN A 97 -0.48 -7.14 2.95
CA ASN A 97 -1.68 -7.74 3.52
C ASN A 97 -2.77 -6.70 3.75
N MET A 98 -2.41 -5.51 4.23
CA MET A 98 -3.34 -4.40 4.36
C MET A 98 -3.94 -4.03 3.01
N LEU A 99 -3.14 -3.90 1.96
CA LEU A 99 -3.62 -3.58 0.62
C LEU A 99 -4.52 -4.67 0.04
N ILE A 100 -4.18 -5.93 0.24
CA ILE A 100 -5.01 -7.06 -0.21
C ILE A 100 -6.41 -6.99 0.41
N ASN A 101 -6.49 -6.59 1.69
CA ASN A 101 -7.77 -6.46 2.39
C ASN A 101 -8.51 -5.15 2.06
N ALA A 102 -7.79 -4.09 1.71
CA ALA A 102 -8.37 -2.78 1.42
C ALA A 102 -8.81 -2.61 -0.04
N VAL A 103 -8.20 -3.34 -0.97
CA VAL A 103 -8.54 -3.31 -2.39
C VAL A 103 -9.68 -4.29 -2.66
N ARG A 104 -10.64 -3.87 -3.50
CA ARG A 104 -11.77 -4.72 -3.86
C ARG A 104 -11.33 -6.01 -4.56
N PHE A 105 -12.17 -7.03 -4.55
CA PHE A 105 -11.88 -8.35 -5.08
C PHE A 105 -11.38 -8.34 -6.54
N THR A 106 -11.94 -7.50 -7.39
CA THR A 106 -11.54 -7.36 -8.80
C THR A 106 -10.50 -6.27 -9.03
N GLY A 107 -9.96 -5.68 -7.95
CA GLY A 107 -8.97 -4.61 -8.03
C GLY A 107 -7.58 -5.12 -8.36
N ARG A 108 -6.65 -4.19 -8.55
CA ARG A 108 -5.24 -4.48 -8.85
C ARG A 108 -4.33 -3.77 -7.86
N ILE A 109 -3.23 -4.42 -7.53
CA ILE A 109 -2.19 -3.88 -6.63
C ILE A 109 -0.88 -3.84 -7.40
N GLY A 110 -0.28 -2.64 -7.47
CA GLY A 110 1.06 -2.45 -7.97
C GLY A 110 2.06 -2.32 -6.82
N THR A 111 3.24 -2.85 -6.98
CA THR A 111 4.32 -2.76 -5.99
C THR A 111 5.51 -2.04 -6.60
N VAL A 112 5.90 -0.93 -6.00
CA VAL A 112 7.10 -0.18 -6.34
C VAL A 112 8.09 -0.11 -5.16
N GLY A 113 7.71 -0.67 -4.02
CA GLY A 113 8.59 -0.80 -2.87
C GLY A 113 9.71 -1.82 -3.12
N VAL A 114 10.87 -1.56 -2.56
CA VAL A 114 12.01 -2.48 -2.67
C VAL A 114 11.95 -3.49 -1.51
N PHE A 115 11.79 -4.76 -1.84
CA PHE A 115 11.89 -5.85 -0.87
C PHE A 115 13.33 -6.34 -0.82
N VAL A 116 14.13 -5.68 0.02
CA VAL A 116 15.53 -6.09 0.24
C VAL A 116 15.55 -7.19 1.29
N PRO A 117 16.25 -8.31 1.06
CA PRO A 117 16.50 -9.30 2.11
C PRO A 117 17.17 -8.61 3.30
N GLN A 118 16.71 -8.93 4.50
CA GLN A 118 17.20 -8.27 5.70
C GLN A 118 18.71 -8.39 5.84
N GLY A 119 19.35 -7.27 6.02
CA GLY A 119 20.73 -7.11 6.45
C GLY A 119 21.82 -7.84 5.67
N PRO A 120 22.88 -7.16 5.22
CA PRO A 120 24.00 -7.86 4.64
C PRO A 120 24.65 -8.76 5.71
N GLY A 121 24.51 -10.09 5.59
CA GLY A 121 25.16 -11.06 6.44
C GLY A 121 24.30 -12.14 7.09
N SER A 122 23.01 -12.08 7.01
CA SER A 122 22.11 -13.10 7.57
C SER A 122 21.72 -14.12 6.50
N LYS A 123 22.34 -15.28 6.55
CA LYS A 123 22.05 -16.38 5.60
C LYS A 123 20.64 -16.96 5.74
N ASP A 124 20.03 -16.81 6.92
CA ASP A 124 18.69 -17.31 7.19
C ASP A 124 17.62 -16.37 6.65
N ASP A 125 17.90 -15.09 6.63
CA ASP A 125 16.98 -14.05 6.14
C ASP A 125 16.78 -14.14 4.62
N LEU A 126 17.80 -14.55 3.88
CA LEU A 126 17.68 -14.80 2.44
C LEU A 126 16.68 -15.89 2.10
N ARG A 127 16.62 -16.96 2.92
CA ARG A 127 15.64 -18.04 2.73
C ARG A 127 14.24 -17.59 3.12
N GLN A 128 14.10 -16.78 4.17
CA GLN A 128 12.81 -16.25 4.58
C GLN A 128 12.30 -15.20 3.60
N ALA A 129 13.16 -14.34 3.11
CA ALA A 129 12.83 -13.37 2.08
C ALA A 129 12.45 -14.05 0.75
N GLY A 130 13.12 -15.12 0.38
CA GLY A 130 12.76 -15.94 -0.78
C GLY A 130 11.38 -16.58 -0.65
N LYS A 131 11.03 -17.07 0.54
CA LYS A 131 9.69 -17.60 0.83
C LYS A 131 8.62 -16.51 0.88
N GLY A 132 8.94 -15.38 1.46
CA GLY A 132 8.06 -14.21 1.46
C GLY A 132 7.81 -13.67 0.05
N GLY A 133 8.86 -13.54 -0.74
CA GLY A 133 8.78 -13.15 -2.14
C GLY A 133 7.93 -14.10 -2.98
N HIS A 134 7.96 -15.39 -2.68
CA HIS A 134 7.14 -16.38 -3.37
C HIS A 134 5.64 -16.22 -3.03
N ARG A 135 5.31 -15.95 -1.77
CA ARG A 135 3.93 -15.66 -1.35
C ARG A 135 3.41 -14.38 -1.97
N LEU A 136 4.24 -13.34 -2.01
CA LEU A 136 3.91 -12.06 -2.64
C LEU A 136 3.65 -12.23 -4.15
N ARG A 137 4.50 -12.99 -4.83
CA ARG A 137 4.30 -13.29 -6.26
C ARG A 137 2.99 -14.04 -6.49
N HIS A 138 2.67 -14.99 -5.62
CA HIS A 138 1.44 -15.77 -5.74
C HIS A 138 0.20 -14.89 -5.52
N ALA A 139 0.21 -14.01 -4.54
CA ALA A 139 -0.87 -13.06 -4.29
C ALA A 139 -1.04 -12.07 -5.46
N LEU A 140 0.06 -11.55 -6.01
CA LEU A 140 0.04 -10.63 -7.16
C LEU A 140 -0.45 -11.31 -8.44
N VAL A 141 -0.05 -12.56 -8.69
CA VAL A 141 -0.51 -13.35 -9.85
C VAL A 141 -2.01 -13.62 -9.75
N HIS A 142 -2.51 -14.02 -8.57
CA HIS A 142 -3.96 -14.24 -8.39
C HIS A 142 -4.78 -12.96 -8.49
N GLY A 143 -4.21 -11.82 -8.10
CA GLY A 143 -4.86 -10.51 -8.28
C GLY A 143 -4.93 -10.05 -9.74
N SER A 144 -4.07 -10.55 -10.62
CA SER A 144 -4.06 -10.20 -12.03
C SER A 144 -5.00 -11.04 -12.90
N ASP A 145 -5.37 -12.24 -12.43
CA ASP A 145 -6.21 -13.17 -13.20
C ASP A 145 -7.70 -12.84 -13.16
N HIS A 146 -8.13 -11.86 -12.37
CA HIS A 146 -9.52 -11.47 -12.18
C HIS A 146 -9.84 -10.06 -12.65
N GLY A 147 -8.95 -9.47 -13.47
CA GLY A 147 -9.13 -8.12 -13.99
C GLY A 147 -9.63 -8.06 -15.42
#